data_7e930145636b6e8b25eb045d9c4351b5
#
_entry.id   7e930145636b6e8b25eb045d9c4351b5
#
_cell.length_a   1.000
_cell.length_b   1.000
_cell.length_c   1.000
_cell.angle_alpha   90.00
_cell.angle_beta   90.00
_cell.angle_gamma   90.00
#
_symmetry.space_group_name_H-M   'P 1'
#
loop_
_entity.id
_entity.type
_entity.pdbx_description
1 polymer ?
#
loop_
_entity_poly.entity_id
_entity_poly.type
_entity_poly.pdbx_seq_one_letter_code
_entity_poly.pdbx_strand_id
1 'polypeptide(L)'
;MPITRVLIAVKTYPTLSEKYDELVCTAGFLEDGTWIRIYPIPFRKLSYDNRYNKWHWIELDLVKNTSDFRKESFRPANIDNEIKIVGEIDTKNGWAQRKSIVLRHVRYNMAELIEEAKNPQIGTSLAVFKPQRIIDFVWEESTREWNKLKLNAVYANQAQHSLFDLQETKRIFKVAKKLPYELSLIHI
;
A
#
# COMPACT_ATOMS: atom_id res chain seq x y z
N MET A 1 -5.14 -18.78 -11.28
CA MET A 1 -4.33 -18.88 -10.02
C MET A 1 -5.27 -18.76 -8.84
N PRO A 2 -4.90 -19.21 -7.64
CA PRO A 2 -5.81 -19.12 -6.50
C PRO A 2 -6.01 -17.66 -6.11
N ILE A 3 -7.26 -17.30 -5.88
CA ILE A 3 -7.63 -16.00 -5.31
C ILE A 3 -7.04 -15.90 -3.91
N THR A 4 -6.35 -14.80 -3.64
CA THR A 4 -5.73 -14.55 -2.33
C THR A 4 -6.60 -13.59 -1.52
N ARG A 5 -6.88 -13.96 -0.27
CA ARG A 5 -7.65 -13.15 0.68
C ARG A 5 -6.71 -12.38 1.59
N VAL A 6 -6.89 -11.06 1.65
CA VAL A 6 -5.99 -10.15 2.37
C VAL A 6 -6.79 -9.17 3.23
N LEU A 7 -6.43 -9.06 4.51
CA LEU A 7 -6.92 -8.01 5.40
C LEU A 7 -6.07 -6.77 5.23
N ILE A 8 -6.63 -5.69 4.75
CA ILE A 8 -5.88 -4.45 4.51
C ILE A 8 -5.62 -3.70 5.82
N ALA A 9 -4.36 -3.48 6.15
CA ALA A 9 -3.94 -2.73 7.33
C ALA A 9 -3.27 -1.39 6.96
N VAL A 10 -2.54 -1.36 5.85
CA VAL A 10 -1.79 -0.19 5.40
C VAL A 10 -2.17 0.17 3.97
N LYS A 11 -2.37 1.44 3.75
CA LYS A 11 -2.54 2.03 2.43
C LYS A 11 -1.78 3.35 2.40
N THR A 12 -0.77 3.44 1.54
CA THR A 12 0.03 4.67 1.45
C THR A 12 -0.75 5.78 0.77
N TYR A 13 -0.30 7.00 0.97
CA TYR A 13 -0.75 8.12 0.16
C TYR A 13 -0.34 7.88 -1.31
N PRO A 14 -1.15 8.30 -2.30
CA PRO A 14 -0.81 8.14 -3.71
C PRO A 14 0.51 8.81 -4.07
N THR A 15 1.32 8.12 -4.86
CA THR A 15 2.56 8.64 -5.44
C THR A 15 2.49 8.66 -6.95
N LEU A 16 3.13 9.63 -7.59
CA LEU A 16 3.15 9.73 -9.04
C LEU A 16 3.97 8.59 -9.66
N SER A 17 3.44 8.06 -10.76
CA SER A 17 4.05 7.00 -11.55
C SER A 17 4.03 7.38 -13.02
N GLU A 18 5.16 7.26 -13.70
CA GLU A 18 5.27 7.52 -15.15
C GLU A 18 4.45 6.54 -15.98
N LYS A 19 4.24 5.32 -15.48
CA LYS A 19 3.50 4.27 -16.20
C LYS A 19 2.01 4.24 -15.92
N TYR A 20 1.59 4.58 -14.68
CA TYR A 20 0.22 4.35 -14.21
C TYR A 20 -0.44 5.61 -13.66
N ASP A 21 0.15 6.80 -13.87
CA ASP A 21 -0.22 8.11 -13.34
C ASP A 21 -0.05 8.18 -11.82
N GLU A 22 -0.81 7.43 -11.04
CA GLU A 22 -0.71 7.33 -9.61
C GLU A 22 -0.80 5.89 -9.13
N LEU A 23 0.00 5.57 -8.13
CA LEU A 23 0.01 4.26 -7.49
C LEU A 23 -0.06 4.38 -5.97
N VAL A 24 -0.69 3.38 -5.38
CA VAL A 24 -0.76 3.18 -3.94
C VAL A 24 -0.05 1.88 -3.60
N CYS A 25 0.82 1.90 -2.60
CA CYS A 25 1.30 0.69 -1.97
C CYS A 25 0.29 0.28 -0.90
N THR A 26 -0.17 -0.95 -0.99
CA THR A 26 -1.08 -1.55 -0.03
C THR A 26 -0.38 -2.69 0.69
N ALA A 27 -0.57 -2.79 2.00
CA ALA A 27 -0.09 -3.92 2.77
C ALA A 27 -1.15 -4.38 3.77
N GLY A 28 -1.05 -5.63 4.16
CA GLY A 28 -2.01 -6.24 5.06
C GLY A 28 -1.56 -7.60 5.53
N PHE A 29 -2.51 -8.37 5.98
CA PHE A 29 -2.29 -9.69 6.56
C PHE A 29 -3.03 -10.76 5.78
N LEU A 30 -2.39 -11.90 5.60
CA LEU A 30 -3.07 -13.14 5.29
C LEU A 30 -3.83 -13.64 6.52
N GLU A 31 -4.67 -14.66 6.37
CA GLU A 31 -5.47 -15.20 7.47
C GLU A 31 -4.64 -15.76 8.62
N ASP A 32 -3.41 -16.22 8.34
CA ASP A 32 -2.45 -16.70 9.33
C ASP A 32 -1.69 -15.58 10.07
N GLY A 33 -1.93 -14.31 9.72
CA GLY A 33 -1.24 -13.14 10.28
C GLY A 33 0.08 -12.81 9.60
N THR A 34 0.45 -13.51 8.53
CA THR A 34 1.63 -13.20 7.73
C THR A 34 1.42 -11.91 6.93
N TRP A 35 2.44 -11.07 6.89
CA TRP A 35 2.43 -9.84 6.10
C TRP A 35 2.45 -10.11 4.60
N ILE A 36 1.66 -9.33 3.88
CA ILE A 36 1.67 -9.25 2.42
C ILE A 36 1.67 -7.79 1.97
N ARG A 37 2.51 -7.48 0.99
CA ARG A 37 2.58 -6.18 0.30
C ARG A 37 2.08 -6.35 -1.12
N ILE A 38 1.21 -5.47 -1.56
CA ILE A 38 0.64 -5.48 -2.90
C ILE A 38 1.00 -4.17 -3.60
N TYR A 39 1.77 -4.27 -4.68
CA TYR A 39 2.19 -3.12 -5.48
C TYR A 39 2.50 -3.55 -6.91
N PRO A 40 2.08 -2.81 -7.94
CA PRO A 40 1.34 -1.54 -7.89
C PRO A 40 -0.18 -1.73 -7.80
N ILE A 41 -0.89 -0.77 -7.18
CA ILE A 41 -2.35 -0.68 -7.25
C ILE A 41 -2.74 0.73 -7.71
N PRO A 42 -3.47 0.88 -8.84
CA PRO A 42 -3.98 2.16 -9.33
C PRO A 42 -5.29 2.54 -8.58
N PHE A 43 -5.20 2.67 -7.25
CA PHE A 43 -6.34 2.73 -6.34
C PHE A 43 -7.40 3.77 -6.72
N ARG A 44 -6.98 4.96 -7.16
CA ARG A 44 -7.92 6.03 -7.51
C ARG A 44 -8.62 5.82 -8.85
N LYS A 45 -8.08 4.93 -9.70
CA LYS A 45 -8.72 4.50 -10.95
C LYS A 45 -9.75 3.38 -10.75
N LEU A 46 -9.72 2.72 -9.59
CA LEU A 46 -10.72 1.71 -9.25
C LEU A 46 -12.12 2.33 -9.23
N SER A 47 -13.14 1.57 -9.65
CA SER A 47 -14.53 1.91 -9.45
C SER A 47 -14.82 2.18 -7.97
N TYR A 48 -15.86 2.96 -7.68
CA TYR A 48 -16.18 3.31 -6.29
C TYR A 48 -16.37 2.07 -5.41
N ASP A 49 -17.05 1.06 -5.93
CA ASP A 49 -17.37 -0.17 -5.20
C ASP A 49 -16.15 -1.06 -4.94
N ASN A 50 -15.09 -0.92 -5.75
CA ASN A 50 -13.85 -1.67 -5.60
C ASN A 50 -12.79 -0.93 -4.74
N ARG A 51 -13.12 0.27 -4.24
CA ARG A 51 -12.23 1.05 -3.37
C ARG A 51 -12.33 0.56 -1.93
N TYR A 52 -11.42 -0.31 -1.57
CA TYR A 52 -11.31 -0.83 -0.21
C TYR A 52 -10.79 0.20 0.79
N ASN A 53 -11.13 0.00 2.05
CA ASN A 53 -10.60 0.74 3.21
C ASN A 53 -9.65 -0.12 4.03
N LYS A 54 -8.94 0.48 4.99
CA LYS A 54 -8.24 -0.28 6.04
C LYS A 54 -9.26 -1.11 6.80
N TRP A 55 -8.86 -2.33 7.15
CA TRP A 55 -9.67 -3.34 7.84
C TRP A 55 -10.75 -4.00 7.00
N HIS A 56 -10.77 -3.76 5.68
CA HIS A 56 -11.51 -4.60 4.75
C HIS A 56 -10.71 -5.86 4.44
N TRP A 57 -11.41 -6.96 4.35
CA TRP A 57 -10.94 -8.16 3.66
C TRP A 57 -11.20 -7.99 2.17
N ILE A 58 -10.16 -8.18 1.39
CA ILE A 58 -10.28 -8.18 -0.07
C ILE A 58 -9.82 -9.51 -0.64
N GLU A 59 -10.38 -9.85 -1.79
CA GLU A 59 -9.97 -10.98 -2.61
C GLU A 59 -9.50 -10.48 -3.97
N LEU A 60 -8.34 -10.96 -4.39
CA LEU A 60 -7.77 -10.66 -5.70
C LEU A 60 -6.78 -11.74 -6.13
N ASP A 61 -6.53 -11.81 -7.44
CA ASP A 61 -5.52 -12.71 -8.00
C ASP A 61 -4.13 -12.06 -7.90
N LEU A 62 -3.23 -12.70 -7.16
CA LEU A 62 -1.89 -12.20 -6.88
C LEU A 62 -0.81 -13.13 -7.41
N VAL A 63 0.25 -12.53 -7.92
CA VAL A 63 1.49 -13.22 -8.27
C VAL A 63 2.66 -12.61 -7.53
N LYS A 64 3.70 -13.40 -7.31
CA LYS A 64 4.95 -12.91 -6.69
C LYS A 64 5.52 -11.76 -7.53
N ASN A 65 5.93 -10.68 -6.88
CA ASN A 65 6.59 -9.59 -7.56
C ASN A 65 8.08 -9.91 -7.74
N THR A 66 8.44 -10.42 -8.90
CA THR A 66 9.83 -10.81 -9.22
C THR A 66 10.80 -9.63 -9.38
N SER A 67 10.27 -8.42 -9.53
CA SER A 67 11.08 -7.18 -9.57
C SER A 67 11.42 -6.65 -8.16
N ASP A 68 10.91 -7.29 -7.12
CA ASP A 68 11.12 -6.92 -5.73
C ASP A 68 11.59 -8.16 -4.93
N PHE A 69 12.79 -8.09 -4.38
CA PHE A 69 13.41 -9.23 -3.67
C PHE A 69 12.72 -9.58 -2.33
N ARG A 70 11.90 -8.69 -1.79
CA ARG A 70 11.21 -8.89 -0.51
C ARG A 70 10.22 -10.04 -0.56
N LYS A 71 10.24 -10.89 0.46
CA LYS A 71 9.42 -12.11 0.49
C LYS A 71 7.93 -11.85 0.48
N GLU A 72 7.49 -10.79 1.13
CA GLU A 72 6.09 -10.38 1.22
C GLU A 72 5.59 -9.58 0.02
N SER A 73 6.42 -9.32 -0.99
CA SER A 73 6.04 -8.49 -2.14
C SER A 73 5.33 -9.28 -3.22
N PHE A 74 4.11 -8.85 -3.51
CA PHE A 74 3.23 -9.38 -4.55
C PHE A 74 2.71 -8.25 -5.43
N ARG A 75 2.20 -8.63 -6.60
CA ARG A 75 1.48 -7.73 -7.50
C ARG A 75 0.19 -8.40 -7.99
N PRO A 76 -0.83 -7.62 -8.39
CA PRO A 76 -1.95 -8.17 -9.12
C PRO A 76 -1.46 -8.96 -10.35
N ALA A 77 -2.07 -10.09 -10.62
CA ALA A 77 -1.76 -10.88 -11.82
C ALA A 77 -2.02 -10.06 -13.08
N ASN A 78 -3.14 -9.33 -13.08
CA ASN A 78 -3.42 -8.24 -14.02
C ASN A 78 -3.85 -7.01 -13.22
N ILE A 79 -3.33 -5.83 -13.60
CA ILE A 79 -3.61 -4.56 -12.91
C ILE A 79 -5.07 -4.11 -13.05
N ASP A 80 -5.76 -4.58 -14.08
CA ASP A 80 -7.16 -4.29 -14.38
C ASP A 80 -8.12 -5.29 -13.73
N ASN A 81 -7.60 -6.32 -13.04
CA ASN A 81 -8.43 -7.29 -12.35
C ASN A 81 -9.24 -6.62 -11.23
N GLU A 82 -10.47 -7.07 -11.10
CA GLU A 82 -11.36 -6.63 -10.03
C GLU A 82 -10.77 -6.97 -8.65
N ILE A 83 -10.89 -6.03 -7.73
CA ILE A 83 -10.62 -6.22 -6.30
C ILE A 83 -11.95 -6.37 -5.61
N LYS A 84 -12.24 -7.57 -5.11
CA LYS A 84 -13.51 -7.85 -4.45
C LYS A 84 -13.40 -7.61 -2.95
N ILE A 85 -14.28 -6.76 -2.41
CA ILE A 85 -14.40 -6.56 -0.96
C ILE A 85 -15.33 -7.66 -0.43
N VAL A 86 -14.83 -8.49 0.49
CA VAL A 86 -15.53 -9.68 1.01
C VAL A 86 -15.86 -9.60 2.50
N GLY A 87 -15.46 -8.51 3.16
CA GLY A 87 -15.78 -8.30 4.57
C GLY A 87 -15.06 -7.11 5.18
N GLU A 88 -15.40 -6.83 6.43
CA GLU A 88 -14.79 -5.77 7.22
C GLU A 88 -14.61 -6.25 8.66
N ILE A 89 -13.55 -5.80 9.32
CA ILE A 89 -13.33 -6.03 10.75
C ILE A 89 -13.56 -4.72 11.52
N ASP A 90 -14.51 -4.77 12.42
CA ASP A 90 -14.88 -3.63 13.26
C ASP A 90 -13.92 -3.37 14.44
N THR A 91 -14.30 -2.47 15.32
CA THR A 91 -13.53 -2.08 16.51
C THR A 91 -14.12 -2.62 17.81
N LYS A 92 -15.17 -3.45 17.73
CA LYS A 92 -15.87 -3.98 18.92
C LYS A 92 -14.95 -4.75 19.85
N ASN A 93 -15.35 -4.87 21.10
CA ASN A 93 -14.63 -5.58 22.14
C ASN A 93 -13.14 -5.16 22.27
N GLY A 94 -12.88 -3.85 22.21
CA GLY A 94 -11.51 -3.33 22.31
C GLY A 94 -10.60 -3.81 21.20
N TRP A 95 -11.11 -3.88 19.96
CA TRP A 95 -10.42 -4.31 18.74
C TRP A 95 -10.04 -5.80 18.73
N ALA A 96 -10.82 -6.64 19.41
CA ALA A 96 -10.47 -8.05 19.59
C ALA A 96 -10.14 -8.78 18.30
N GLN A 97 -10.96 -8.65 17.24
CA GLN A 97 -10.72 -9.30 15.97
C GLN A 97 -9.46 -8.76 15.27
N ARG A 98 -9.22 -7.44 15.30
CA ARG A 98 -8.00 -6.86 14.72
C ARG A 98 -6.76 -7.38 15.45
N LYS A 99 -6.79 -7.37 16.79
CA LYS A 99 -5.70 -7.85 17.62
C LYS A 99 -5.39 -9.33 17.39
N SER A 100 -6.40 -10.17 17.21
CA SER A 100 -6.21 -11.61 17.00
C SER A 100 -5.44 -11.96 15.72
N ILE A 101 -5.41 -11.07 14.75
CA ILE A 101 -4.63 -11.22 13.51
C ILE A 101 -3.31 -10.47 13.61
N VAL A 102 -3.37 -9.17 13.91
CA VAL A 102 -2.20 -8.28 13.88
C VAL A 102 -1.13 -8.66 14.90
N LEU A 103 -1.53 -9.16 16.06
CA LEU A 103 -0.60 -9.46 17.16
C LEU A 103 -0.04 -10.89 17.14
N ARG A 104 -0.26 -11.66 16.09
CA ARG A 104 0.27 -13.03 16.00
C ARG A 104 1.80 -13.06 15.90
N HIS A 105 2.40 -12.10 15.22
CA HIS A 105 3.84 -12.05 14.93
C HIS A 105 4.45 -10.72 15.37
N VAL A 106 4.25 -10.37 16.66
CA VAL A 106 4.80 -9.12 17.23
C VAL A 106 6.30 -9.26 17.46
N ARG A 107 7.04 -8.25 17.05
CA ARG A 107 8.48 -8.13 17.27
C ARG A 107 8.75 -7.08 18.34
N TYR A 108 9.82 -7.31 19.10
CA TYR A 108 10.18 -6.47 20.25
C TYR A 108 11.62 -5.93 20.14
N ASN A 109 12.42 -6.49 19.24
CA ASN A 109 13.82 -6.10 19.03
C ASN A 109 13.97 -5.39 17.69
N MET A 110 14.23 -4.09 17.72
CA MET A 110 14.42 -3.28 16.52
C MET A 110 15.74 -3.60 15.80
N ALA A 111 16.80 -3.94 16.55
CA ALA A 111 18.08 -4.27 15.94
C ALA A 111 17.98 -5.52 15.06
N GLU A 112 17.28 -6.55 15.51
CA GLU A 112 17.02 -7.74 14.70
C GLU A 112 16.23 -7.42 13.43
N LEU A 113 15.20 -6.56 13.52
CA LEU A 113 14.44 -6.12 12.36
C LEU A 113 15.29 -5.37 11.34
N ILE A 114 16.19 -4.53 11.81
CA ILE A 114 17.14 -3.80 10.95
C ILE A 114 18.10 -4.76 10.23
N GLU A 115 18.62 -5.75 10.94
CA GLU A 115 19.48 -6.78 10.35
C GLU A 115 18.74 -7.63 9.31
N GLU A 116 17.52 -8.05 9.62
CA GLU A 116 16.66 -8.78 8.66
C GLU A 116 16.35 -7.93 7.41
N ALA A 117 16.08 -6.64 7.59
CA ALA A 117 15.81 -5.73 6.48
C ALA A 117 17.01 -5.52 5.56
N LYS A 118 18.23 -5.50 6.13
CA LYS A 118 19.49 -5.38 5.38
C LYS A 118 19.90 -6.67 4.69
N ASN A 119 19.44 -7.81 5.18
CA ASN A 119 19.82 -9.11 4.65
C ASN A 119 18.98 -9.44 3.39
N PRO A 120 19.58 -9.52 2.19
CA PRO A 120 18.84 -9.79 0.94
C PRO A 120 18.17 -11.16 0.91
N GLN A 121 18.66 -12.12 1.73
CA GLN A 121 18.09 -13.48 1.80
C GLN A 121 16.79 -13.50 2.63
N ILE A 122 16.64 -12.54 3.57
CA ILE A 122 15.48 -12.42 4.45
C ILE A 122 14.53 -11.35 3.90
N GLY A 123 15.02 -10.13 3.69
CA GLY A 123 14.33 -9.02 3.05
C GLY A 123 13.05 -8.56 3.77
N THR A 124 13.01 -8.66 5.11
CA THR A 124 11.86 -8.20 5.91
C THR A 124 11.65 -6.70 5.74
N SER A 125 10.49 -6.28 5.25
CA SER A 125 10.16 -4.85 5.09
C SER A 125 8.90 -4.42 5.84
N LEU A 126 8.19 -5.36 6.41
CA LEU A 126 6.97 -5.13 7.18
C LEU A 126 7.00 -5.96 8.46
N ALA A 127 6.70 -5.33 9.59
CA ALA A 127 6.59 -6.00 10.87
C ALA A 127 5.58 -5.29 11.78
N VAL A 128 4.97 -6.05 12.67
CA VAL A 128 4.28 -5.47 13.83
C VAL A 128 5.33 -5.35 14.93
N PHE A 129 5.72 -4.14 15.24
CA PHE A 129 6.72 -3.84 16.26
C PHE A 129 6.07 -3.20 17.49
N LYS A 130 6.38 -3.72 18.67
CA LYS A 130 5.98 -3.13 19.94
C LYS A 130 7.22 -2.60 20.67
N PRO A 131 7.45 -1.28 20.68
CA PRO A 131 8.56 -0.69 21.40
C PRO A 131 8.39 -0.84 22.91
N GLN A 132 9.50 -0.87 23.64
CA GLN A 132 9.47 -0.79 25.10
C GLN A 132 9.02 0.60 25.56
N ARG A 133 9.46 1.63 24.88
CA ARG A 133 9.10 3.03 25.14
C ARG A 133 9.10 3.83 23.85
N ILE A 134 8.09 4.68 23.67
CA ILE A 134 8.09 5.76 22.67
C ILE A 134 8.82 6.94 23.31
N ILE A 135 9.87 7.45 22.64
CA ILE A 135 10.65 8.56 23.10
C ILE A 135 10.06 9.86 22.57
N ASP A 136 9.79 9.92 21.28
CA ASP A 136 9.31 11.13 20.64
C ASP A 136 8.53 10.81 19.36
N PHE A 137 7.76 11.79 18.91
CA PHE A 137 7.07 11.81 17.64
C PHE A 137 7.45 13.10 16.89
N VAL A 138 8.25 12.96 15.86
CA VAL A 138 8.81 14.08 15.11
C VAL A 138 8.05 14.25 13.79
N TRP A 139 7.79 15.48 13.43
CA TRP A 139 7.30 15.85 12.12
C TRP A 139 8.19 16.92 11.50
N GLU A 140 8.38 16.83 10.19
CA GLU A 140 9.18 17.76 9.42
C GLU A 140 8.37 18.31 8.25
N GLU A 141 8.56 19.58 7.93
CA GLU A 141 7.93 20.15 6.75
C GLU A 141 8.60 19.61 5.48
N SER A 142 7.79 19.24 4.53
CA SER A 142 8.24 18.75 3.22
C SER A 142 7.65 19.62 2.12
N THR A 143 8.32 19.70 0.98
CA THR A 143 7.82 20.45 -0.17
C THR A 143 6.45 19.92 -0.65
N ARG A 144 5.53 20.82 -0.94
CA ARG A 144 4.20 20.52 -1.52
C ARG A 144 4.26 20.21 -3.01
N GLU A 145 5.41 20.41 -3.62
CA GLU A 145 5.59 20.24 -5.06
C GLU A 145 5.99 18.80 -5.38
N TRP A 146 5.34 18.26 -6.40
CA TRP A 146 5.80 17.01 -7.00
C TRP A 146 7.06 17.27 -7.86
N ASN A 147 7.87 16.23 -8.02
CA ASN A 147 8.96 16.27 -8.99
C ASN A 147 8.41 16.61 -10.38
N LYS A 148 8.93 17.68 -10.99
CA LYS A 148 8.44 18.23 -12.26
C LYS A 148 8.52 17.21 -13.41
N LEU A 149 9.56 16.37 -13.45
CA LEU A 149 9.71 15.35 -14.49
C LEU A 149 8.59 14.31 -14.40
N LYS A 150 8.32 13.79 -13.19
CA LYS A 150 7.23 12.84 -12.95
C LYS A 150 5.86 13.44 -13.25
N LEU A 151 5.64 14.68 -12.86
CA LEU A 151 4.38 15.39 -13.13
C LEU A 151 4.14 15.58 -14.62
N ASN A 152 5.17 15.99 -15.36
CA ASN A 152 5.10 16.15 -16.82
C ASN A 152 4.85 14.82 -17.54
N ALA A 153 5.47 13.73 -17.09
CA ALA A 153 5.21 12.39 -17.62
C ALA A 153 3.75 11.96 -17.42
N VAL A 154 3.18 12.21 -16.25
CA VAL A 154 1.75 11.93 -15.98
C VAL A 154 0.84 12.73 -16.92
N TYR A 155 1.09 14.01 -17.12
CA TYR A 155 0.30 14.85 -18.04
C TYR A 155 0.45 14.43 -19.50
N ALA A 156 1.66 14.02 -19.92
CA ALA A 156 1.90 13.50 -21.27
C ALA A 156 1.12 12.20 -21.51
N ASN A 157 1.12 11.27 -20.56
CA ASN A 157 0.35 10.03 -20.65
C ASN A 157 -1.16 10.32 -20.74
N GLN A 158 -1.66 11.23 -19.94
CA GLN A 158 -3.08 11.61 -19.97
C GLN A 158 -3.48 12.24 -21.32
N ALA A 159 -2.58 13.04 -21.92
CA ALA A 159 -2.80 13.64 -23.24
C ALA A 159 -2.83 12.58 -24.34
N GLN A 160 -1.95 11.56 -24.30
CA GLN A 160 -1.93 10.47 -25.28
C GLN A 160 -3.20 9.61 -25.20
N HIS A 161 -3.63 9.19 -24.01
CA HIS A 161 -4.89 8.44 -23.83
C HIS A 161 -6.10 9.24 -24.33
N SER A 162 -6.04 10.57 -24.21
CA SER A 162 -7.08 11.49 -24.67
C SER A 162 -7.25 11.55 -26.19
N LEU A 163 -6.22 11.23 -26.97
CA LEU A 163 -6.27 11.26 -28.44
C LEU A 163 -6.88 9.99 -29.04
N PHE A 164 -6.86 8.87 -28.30
CA PHE A 164 -7.34 7.58 -28.79
C PHE A 164 -8.76 7.22 -28.33
N ASP A 165 -9.28 7.88 -27.28
CA ASP A 165 -10.60 7.60 -26.71
C ASP A 165 -11.64 8.63 -27.14
N LEU A 166 -12.31 8.35 -28.27
CA LEU A 166 -13.33 9.26 -28.86
C LEU A 166 -14.72 9.14 -28.22
N GLN A 167 -14.97 8.26 -27.24
CA GLN A 167 -16.33 7.95 -26.77
C GLN A 167 -16.61 7.97 -25.27
N GLU A 168 -15.63 8.13 -24.39
CA GLU A 168 -15.94 8.27 -22.96
C GLU A 168 -15.73 9.71 -22.48
N THR A 169 -16.71 10.22 -21.74
CA THR A 169 -16.64 11.51 -21.02
C THR A 169 -15.39 11.52 -20.15
N LYS A 170 -14.34 12.19 -20.63
CA LYS A 170 -13.04 12.29 -20.01
C LYS A 170 -13.15 12.82 -18.59
N ARG A 171 -13.10 11.96 -17.61
CA ARG A 171 -12.77 12.40 -16.25
C ARG A 171 -11.28 12.74 -16.23
N ILE A 172 -10.97 14.02 -16.35
CA ILE A 172 -9.60 14.53 -16.15
C ILE A 172 -9.15 14.04 -14.77
N PHE A 173 -8.20 13.12 -14.76
CA PHE A 173 -7.69 12.57 -13.52
C PHE A 173 -6.88 13.64 -12.78
N LYS A 174 -7.47 14.22 -11.72
CA LYS A 174 -6.81 15.25 -10.94
C LYS A 174 -5.71 14.62 -10.08
N VAL A 175 -4.46 14.99 -10.37
CA VAL A 175 -3.29 14.54 -9.57
C VAL A 175 -3.49 14.83 -8.08
N ALA A 176 -3.16 13.84 -7.22
CA ALA A 176 -3.24 14.01 -5.78
C ALA A 176 -2.30 15.13 -5.31
N LYS A 177 -2.73 15.92 -4.32
CA LYS A 177 -1.86 16.91 -3.70
C LYS A 177 -0.78 16.19 -2.88
N LYS A 178 0.48 16.61 -2.99
CA LYS A 178 1.54 16.12 -2.12
C LYS A 178 1.30 16.58 -0.68
N LEU A 179 1.46 15.67 0.29
CA LEU A 179 1.41 16.04 1.70
C LEU A 179 2.64 16.87 2.06
N PRO A 180 2.47 17.96 2.85
CA PRO A 180 3.56 18.88 3.18
C PRO A 180 4.39 18.44 4.39
N TYR A 181 4.19 17.25 4.91
CA TYR A 181 4.85 16.76 6.14
C TYR A 181 5.38 15.34 5.96
N GLU A 182 6.52 15.11 6.57
CA GLU A 182 7.08 13.78 6.81
C GLU A 182 7.04 13.49 8.31
N LEU A 183 6.63 12.27 8.68
CA LEU A 183 6.42 11.87 10.07
C LEU A 183 7.39 10.76 10.45
N SER A 184 7.99 10.89 11.62
CA SER A 184 8.89 9.89 12.19
C SER A 184 8.57 9.62 13.66
N LEU A 185 8.63 8.36 14.06
CA LEU A 185 8.45 7.93 15.44
C LEU A 185 9.81 7.47 16.00
N ILE A 186 10.31 8.16 17.02
CA ILE A 186 11.52 7.79 17.74
C ILE A 186 11.15 6.89 18.91
N HIS A 187 11.74 5.69 18.95
CA HIS A 187 11.42 4.66 19.95
C HIS A 187 12.61 3.75 20.23
N ILE A 188 12.57 3.01 21.33
CA ILE A 188 13.50 1.95 21.75
C ILE A 188 12.75 0.69 22.19
#